data_640289e5eb1f0f76695e8fbb6f9cd257
#
_entry.id   640289e5eb1f0f76695e8fbb6f9cd257
#
_cell.length_a   1.000
_cell.length_b   1.000
_cell.length_c   1.000
_cell.angle_alpha   90.00
_cell.angle_beta   90.00
_cell.angle_gamma   90.00
#
_symmetry.space_group_name_H-M   'P 1'
#
loop_
_entity.id
_entity.type
_entity.pdbx_description
1 polymer ?
#
loop_
_entity_poly.entity_id
_entity_poly.type
_entity_poly.pdbx_seq_one_letter_code
_entity_poly.pdbx_strand_id
1 'polypeptide(L)'
;IGSSITSPTATAARPRASMRLHAGCHPAESPFAAAKVVDGISGPLGVATLKDQFADVEDDAARFALMSWYFEEKLADFSPYSASQRREGFQIIGTSGTVTTVAASHLGLKRYDRNKVDGLRMTSDQIDNVIRDYLAMGPIGRRNDPRIGRDRNSLIMSGAAILQALMRIWPTDRLSVADRGLREGLLYAQ
;
A
#
# COMPACT_ATOMS: atom_id res chain seq x y z
N ILE A 1 1.18 16.39 54.27
CA ILE A 1 2.08 15.40 53.68
C ILE A 1 1.75 15.35 52.22
N GLY A 2 2.48 16.15 51.42
CA GLY A 2 2.31 16.25 49.99
C GLY A 2 3.06 15.13 49.26
N SER A 3 2.42 14.55 48.29
CA SER A 3 3.06 13.68 47.28
C SER A 3 2.86 14.29 45.92
N SER A 4 3.89 14.97 45.43
CA SER A 4 3.98 15.44 44.06
C SER A 4 4.32 14.28 43.13
N ILE A 5 3.41 13.94 42.23
CA ILE A 5 3.68 13.01 41.14
C ILE A 5 4.14 13.83 39.92
N THR A 6 5.44 13.83 39.65
CA THR A 6 6.01 14.35 38.41
C THR A 6 5.85 13.32 37.31
N SER A 7 5.07 13.64 36.28
CA SER A 7 5.01 12.88 35.06
C SER A 7 6.27 13.12 34.21
N PRO A 8 6.91 12.10 33.67
CA PRO A 8 7.99 12.31 32.71
C PRO A 8 7.39 12.58 31.32
N THR A 9 7.61 13.78 30.84
CA THR A 9 7.38 14.17 29.45
C THR A 9 8.42 13.48 28.58
N ALA A 10 8.08 12.33 28.02
CA ALA A 10 8.91 11.69 27.00
C ALA A 10 8.59 12.31 25.63
N THR A 11 9.35 13.33 25.27
CA THR A 11 9.42 13.82 23.89
C THR A 11 10.20 12.80 23.08
N ALA A 12 9.52 11.83 22.50
CA ALA A 12 10.12 10.93 21.54
C ALA A 12 10.29 11.68 20.20
N ALA A 13 11.51 12.15 19.95
CA ALA A 13 11.92 12.62 18.65
C ALA A 13 11.82 11.45 17.64
N ARG A 14 10.92 11.58 16.66
CA ARG A 14 10.79 10.64 15.55
C ARG A 14 12.03 10.74 14.67
N PRO A 15 12.73 9.64 14.36
CA PRO A 15 13.80 9.68 13.38
C PRO A 15 13.18 9.90 11.98
N ARG A 16 13.40 11.08 11.41
CA ARG A 16 13.21 11.31 9.98
C ARG A 16 14.33 10.59 9.26
N ALA A 17 14.07 9.40 8.76
CA ALA A 17 14.98 8.74 7.83
C ALA A 17 14.84 9.42 6.46
N SER A 18 15.60 10.49 6.23
CA SER A 18 15.79 11.03 4.89
C SER A 18 16.82 10.16 4.18
N MET A 19 16.36 9.27 3.32
CA MET A 19 17.23 8.53 2.43
C MET A 19 17.67 9.45 1.30
N ARG A 20 18.82 10.11 1.47
CA ARG A 20 19.49 10.82 0.37
C ARG A 20 20.23 9.79 -0.49
N LEU A 21 19.66 9.45 -1.60
CA LEU A 21 20.41 8.77 -2.66
C LEU A 21 21.31 9.82 -3.35
N HIS A 22 22.59 9.79 -3.05
CA HIS A 22 23.59 10.49 -3.83
C HIS A 22 23.85 9.65 -5.09
N ALA A 23 23.22 10.01 -6.20
CA ALA A 23 23.56 9.47 -7.50
C ALA A 23 24.76 10.25 -8.04
N GLY A 24 25.96 9.78 -7.73
CA GLY A 24 27.13 10.07 -8.52
C GLY A 24 27.20 9.09 -9.67
N CYS A 25 26.60 9.39 -10.79
CA CYS A 25 26.78 8.66 -12.04
C CYS A 25 27.01 9.65 -13.18
N HIS A 26 28.09 9.44 -13.92
CA HIS A 26 28.43 10.18 -15.14
C HIS A 26 27.27 10.13 -16.14
N PRO A 27 27.03 11.21 -16.92
CA PRO A 27 25.94 11.24 -17.88
C PRO A 27 26.36 10.48 -19.14
N ALA A 28 26.08 9.18 -19.18
CA ALA A 28 25.91 8.47 -20.42
C ALA A 28 24.41 8.37 -20.65
N GLU A 29 23.95 8.96 -21.73
CA GLU A 29 22.60 9.10 -22.21
C GLU A 29 21.68 7.90 -21.91
N SER A 30 21.05 7.91 -20.73
CA SER A 30 19.95 7.01 -20.41
C SER A 30 18.65 7.73 -20.83
N PRO A 31 17.77 7.09 -21.62
CA PRO A 31 16.47 7.67 -22.00
C PRO A 31 15.52 7.85 -20.82
N PHE A 32 15.92 7.46 -19.62
CA PHE A 32 15.18 7.68 -18.39
C PHE A 32 15.77 8.90 -17.69
N ALA A 33 15.04 10.02 -17.73
CA ALA A 33 15.32 11.14 -16.84
C ALA A 33 15.41 10.59 -15.41
N ALA A 34 16.52 10.89 -14.71
CA ALA A 34 16.77 10.39 -13.38
C ALA A 34 15.58 10.75 -12.46
N ALA A 35 14.85 9.76 -11.99
CA ALA A 35 13.74 9.99 -11.09
C ALA A 35 14.26 10.60 -9.79
N LYS A 36 13.67 11.73 -9.37
CA LYS A 36 14.02 12.42 -8.13
C LYS A 36 13.01 12.03 -7.05
N VAL A 37 13.52 11.47 -5.94
CA VAL A 37 12.70 11.30 -4.74
C VAL A 37 12.43 12.68 -4.14
N VAL A 38 11.15 13.07 -4.09
CA VAL A 38 10.71 14.36 -3.53
C VAL A 38 10.46 14.21 -2.03
N ASP A 39 9.77 13.14 -1.65
CA ASP A 39 9.41 12.87 -0.25
C ASP A 39 9.22 11.37 -0.02
N GLY A 40 9.22 10.97 1.25
CA GLY A 40 8.99 9.59 1.64
C GLY A 40 8.60 9.46 3.11
N ILE A 41 7.69 8.53 3.41
CA ILE A 41 7.35 8.16 4.77
C ILE A 41 7.56 6.66 4.97
N SER A 42 8.10 6.32 6.14
CA SER A 42 8.10 4.95 6.64
C SER A 42 7.50 4.98 8.03
N GLY A 43 6.51 4.16 8.27
CA GLY A 43 5.83 4.07 9.56
C GLY A 43 5.69 2.63 10.02
N PRO A 44 5.43 2.40 11.33
CA PRO A 44 5.23 1.07 11.89
C PRO A 44 3.88 0.44 11.52
N LEU A 45 3.18 0.98 10.53
CA LEU A 45 1.84 0.58 10.12
C LEU A 45 1.89 -0.23 8.83
N GLY A 46 2.03 -1.54 8.98
CA GLY A 46 1.95 -2.51 7.89
C GLY A 46 0.66 -3.33 7.93
N VAL A 47 0.50 -4.24 6.96
CA VAL A 47 -0.70 -5.09 6.83
C VAL A 47 -0.96 -5.96 8.08
N ALA A 48 0.10 -6.48 8.71
CA ALA A 48 -0.02 -7.28 9.92
C ALA A 48 -0.42 -6.43 11.13
N THR A 49 0.28 -5.32 11.36
CA THR A 49 0.00 -4.40 12.46
C THR A 49 -1.42 -3.83 12.38
N LEU A 50 -1.87 -3.47 11.17
CA LEU A 50 -3.21 -2.97 10.95
C LEU A 50 -4.26 -4.04 11.24
N LYS A 51 -4.03 -5.29 10.81
CA LYS A 51 -4.91 -6.42 11.12
C LYS A 51 -5.03 -6.65 12.63
N ASP A 52 -3.89 -6.65 13.33
CA ASP A 52 -3.85 -6.95 14.76
C ASP A 52 -4.53 -5.85 15.59
N GLN A 53 -4.42 -4.59 15.17
CA GLN A 53 -5.04 -3.45 15.84
C GLN A 53 -6.57 -3.50 15.85
N PHE A 54 -7.18 -4.16 14.86
CA PHE A 54 -8.64 -4.31 14.74
C PHE A 54 -9.09 -5.77 14.85
N ALA A 55 -8.32 -6.60 15.55
CA ALA A 55 -8.60 -8.03 15.67
C ALA A 55 -9.88 -8.34 16.47
N ASP A 56 -10.27 -7.45 17.37
CA ASP A 56 -11.46 -7.52 18.23
C ASP A 56 -12.77 -7.13 17.51
N VAL A 57 -12.70 -6.53 16.33
CA VAL A 57 -13.88 -6.21 15.53
C VAL A 57 -14.35 -7.46 14.80
N GLU A 58 -15.47 -8.04 15.21
CA GLU A 58 -15.96 -9.30 14.65
C GLU A 58 -16.53 -9.15 13.24
N ASP A 59 -17.29 -8.08 12.99
CA ASP A 59 -17.87 -7.82 11.68
C ASP A 59 -16.80 -7.50 10.64
N ASP A 60 -16.75 -8.29 9.59
CA ASP A 60 -15.70 -8.24 8.57
C ASP A 60 -15.74 -6.92 7.77
N ALA A 61 -16.93 -6.42 7.46
CA ALA A 61 -17.09 -5.17 6.70
C ALA A 61 -16.76 -3.94 7.58
N ALA A 62 -17.21 -3.95 8.83
CA ALA A 62 -16.88 -2.89 9.79
C ALA A 62 -15.38 -2.85 10.06
N ARG A 63 -14.75 -4.02 10.26
CA ARG A 63 -13.30 -4.13 10.44
C ARG A 63 -12.55 -3.55 9.25
N PHE A 64 -12.95 -3.89 8.03
CA PHE A 64 -12.36 -3.36 6.81
C PHE A 64 -12.49 -1.84 6.72
N ALA A 65 -13.69 -1.31 6.98
CA ALA A 65 -13.94 0.12 6.94
C ALA A 65 -13.09 0.89 7.97
N LEU A 66 -12.99 0.38 9.20
CA LEU A 66 -12.16 0.96 10.26
C LEU A 66 -10.67 0.95 9.90
N MET A 67 -10.17 -0.16 9.36
CA MET A 67 -8.78 -0.26 8.90
C MET A 67 -8.48 0.76 7.80
N SER A 68 -9.38 0.90 6.83
CA SER A 68 -9.21 1.84 5.72
C SER A 68 -9.22 3.28 6.20
N TRP A 69 -10.20 3.65 7.03
CA TRP A 69 -10.28 4.98 7.61
C TRP A 69 -9.08 5.33 8.51
N TYR A 70 -8.69 4.41 9.38
CA TYR A 70 -7.55 4.61 10.26
C TYR A 70 -6.24 4.83 9.48
N PHE A 71 -6.03 4.06 8.41
CA PHE A 71 -4.86 4.23 7.57
C PHE A 71 -4.89 5.57 6.81
N GLU A 72 -6.06 5.99 6.32
CA GLU A 72 -6.26 7.27 5.66
C GLU A 72 -5.88 8.44 6.58
N GLU A 73 -6.27 8.40 7.86
CA GLU A 73 -5.85 9.40 8.85
C GLU A 73 -4.33 9.46 9.03
N LYS A 74 -3.66 8.30 8.98
CA LYS A 74 -2.19 8.25 9.11
C LYS A 74 -1.47 8.82 7.89
N LEU A 75 -2.16 8.97 6.77
CA LEU A 75 -1.64 9.64 5.58
C LEU A 75 -1.85 11.16 5.58
N ALA A 76 -2.43 11.74 6.63
CA ALA A 76 -2.67 13.19 6.72
C ALA A 76 -1.38 14.02 6.54
N ASP A 77 -0.21 13.52 6.94
CA ASP A 77 1.09 14.15 6.72
C ASP A 77 1.43 14.33 5.22
N PHE A 78 0.77 13.57 4.33
CA PHE A 78 0.86 13.68 2.87
C PHE A 78 -0.22 14.57 2.25
N SER A 79 -1.04 15.24 3.06
CA SER A 79 -2.09 16.14 2.59
C SER A 79 -1.60 17.19 1.58
N PRO A 80 -0.34 17.73 1.64
CA PRO A 80 0.17 18.64 0.61
C PRO A 80 0.22 18.03 -0.79
N TYR A 81 0.28 16.69 -0.89
CA TYR A 81 0.33 15.96 -2.17
C TYR A 81 -1.05 15.45 -2.63
N SER A 82 -2.12 15.71 -1.88
CA SER A 82 -3.48 15.23 -2.18
C SER A 82 -4.00 15.67 -3.55
N ALA A 83 -3.50 16.79 -4.10
CA ALA A 83 -3.86 17.28 -5.43
C ALA A 83 -2.96 16.73 -6.55
N SER A 84 -2.02 15.84 -6.26
CA SER A 84 -1.05 15.33 -7.25
C SER A 84 -1.72 14.57 -8.40
N GLN A 85 -2.87 13.91 -8.16
CA GLN A 85 -3.64 13.21 -9.20
C GLN A 85 -4.16 14.14 -10.31
N ARG A 86 -4.20 15.46 -10.06
CA ARG A 86 -4.59 16.46 -11.08
C ARG A 86 -3.45 16.83 -12.03
N ARG A 87 -2.23 16.38 -11.75
CA ARG A 87 -1.06 16.65 -12.61
C ARG A 87 -1.08 15.69 -13.79
N GLU A 88 -0.80 16.23 -14.96
CA GLU A 88 -0.60 15.40 -16.15
C GLU A 88 0.53 14.39 -15.90
N GLY A 89 0.30 13.14 -16.30
CA GLY A 89 1.25 12.05 -16.11
C GLY A 89 1.29 11.46 -14.70
N PHE A 90 0.41 11.90 -13.76
CA PHE A 90 0.31 11.25 -12.46
C PHE A 90 -0.03 9.77 -12.59
N GLN A 91 0.69 8.94 -11.86
CA GLN A 91 0.40 7.51 -11.75
C GLN A 91 0.82 7.01 -10.36
N ILE A 92 0.18 5.95 -9.93
CA ILE A 92 0.58 5.19 -8.74
C ILE A 92 1.26 3.91 -9.19
N ILE A 93 2.39 3.57 -8.58
CA ILE A 93 3.06 2.29 -8.78
C ILE A 93 2.95 1.48 -7.51
N GLY A 94 2.27 0.35 -7.59
CA GLY A 94 2.10 -0.58 -6.49
C GLY A 94 3.03 -1.78 -6.61
N THR A 95 3.89 -2.00 -5.59
CA THR A 95 4.92 -3.04 -5.60
C THR A 95 4.71 -4.10 -4.51
N SER A 96 3.53 -4.17 -3.90
CA SER A 96 3.26 -5.07 -2.78
C SER A 96 2.58 -6.37 -3.21
N GLY A 97 2.70 -7.40 -2.36
CA GLY A 97 1.95 -8.64 -2.53
C GLY A 97 0.42 -8.47 -2.55
N THR A 98 -0.11 -7.44 -1.88
CA THR A 98 -1.53 -7.08 -1.96
C THR A 98 -1.90 -6.64 -3.37
N VAL A 99 -1.15 -5.70 -3.94
CA VAL A 99 -1.45 -5.14 -5.27
C VAL A 99 -1.39 -6.22 -6.33
N THR A 100 -0.39 -7.10 -6.29
CA THR A 100 -0.28 -8.22 -7.24
C THR A 100 -1.39 -9.25 -7.06
N THR A 101 -1.90 -9.46 -5.83
CA THR A 101 -3.04 -10.36 -5.58
C THR A 101 -4.34 -9.75 -6.08
N VAL A 102 -4.58 -8.45 -5.84
CA VAL A 102 -5.73 -7.72 -6.36
C VAL A 102 -5.73 -7.76 -7.90
N ALA A 103 -4.58 -7.55 -8.52
CA ALA A 103 -4.42 -7.64 -9.98
C ALA A 103 -4.73 -9.05 -10.52
N ALA A 104 -4.22 -10.09 -9.86
CA ALA A 104 -4.51 -11.48 -10.23
C ALA A 104 -6.01 -11.80 -10.10
N SER A 105 -6.66 -11.29 -9.06
CA SER A 105 -8.11 -11.45 -8.85
C SER A 105 -8.92 -10.70 -9.91
N HIS A 106 -8.54 -9.49 -10.26
CA HIS A 106 -9.14 -8.71 -11.35
C HIS A 106 -9.10 -9.47 -12.68
N LEU A 107 -7.95 -10.10 -12.98
CA LEU A 107 -7.76 -10.90 -14.17
C LEU A 107 -8.42 -12.30 -14.09
N GLY A 108 -9.01 -12.67 -12.96
CA GLY A 108 -9.62 -13.99 -12.75
C GLY A 108 -8.62 -15.16 -12.76
N LEU A 109 -7.35 -14.92 -12.44
CA LEU A 109 -6.30 -15.92 -12.51
C LEU A 109 -6.41 -16.94 -11.37
N LYS A 110 -6.75 -18.18 -11.67
CA LYS A 110 -6.75 -19.27 -10.68
C LYS A 110 -5.35 -19.70 -10.22
N ARG A 111 -4.34 -19.40 -11.02
CA ARG A 111 -2.92 -19.56 -10.71
C ARG A 111 -2.20 -18.28 -11.04
N TYR A 112 -1.35 -17.83 -10.12
CA TYR A 112 -0.57 -16.61 -10.30
C TYR A 112 0.33 -16.70 -11.54
N ASP A 113 0.26 -15.69 -12.39
CA ASP A 113 1.08 -15.53 -13.59
C ASP A 113 1.70 -14.14 -13.61
N ARG A 114 3.00 -14.07 -13.30
CA ARG A 114 3.77 -12.83 -13.26
C ARG A 114 3.65 -12.04 -14.55
N ASN A 115 3.75 -12.70 -15.69
CA ASN A 115 3.78 -12.03 -17.00
C ASN A 115 2.46 -11.32 -17.32
N LYS A 116 1.36 -11.72 -16.68
CA LYS A 116 0.05 -11.07 -16.84
C LYS A 116 -0.18 -9.97 -15.81
N VAL A 117 0.46 -10.08 -14.65
CA VAL A 117 0.26 -9.18 -13.51
C VAL A 117 1.24 -8.00 -13.55
N ASP A 118 2.52 -8.26 -13.87
CA ASP A 118 3.55 -7.23 -13.94
C ASP A 118 3.26 -6.27 -15.10
N GLY A 119 3.26 -4.97 -14.80
CA GLY A 119 2.92 -3.93 -15.76
C GLY A 119 1.42 -3.74 -16.01
N LEU A 120 0.52 -4.52 -15.37
CA LEU A 120 -0.91 -4.30 -15.48
C LEU A 120 -1.27 -2.89 -14.98
N ARG A 121 -2.15 -2.22 -15.70
CA ARG A 121 -2.72 -0.93 -15.28
C ARG A 121 -4.14 -1.14 -14.81
N MET A 122 -4.46 -0.57 -13.66
CA MET A 122 -5.78 -0.65 -13.06
C MET A 122 -6.30 0.74 -12.72
N THR A 123 -7.61 0.91 -12.82
CA THR A 123 -8.32 2.10 -12.32
C THR A 123 -8.73 1.90 -10.87
N SER A 124 -9.02 3.00 -10.17
CA SER A 124 -9.60 2.93 -8.81
C SER A 124 -10.88 2.11 -8.78
N ASP A 125 -11.75 2.24 -9.79
CA ASP A 125 -13.01 1.47 -9.87
C ASP A 125 -12.78 -0.04 -10.01
N GLN A 126 -11.77 -0.45 -10.78
CA GLN A 126 -11.42 -1.86 -10.93
C GLN A 126 -10.91 -2.46 -9.61
N ILE A 127 -10.13 -1.68 -8.85
CA ILE A 127 -9.65 -2.05 -7.53
C ILE A 127 -10.82 -2.18 -6.55
N ASP A 128 -11.73 -1.19 -6.52
CA ASP A 128 -12.91 -1.19 -5.66
C ASP A 128 -13.86 -2.35 -5.98
N ASN A 129 -13.97 -2.76 -7.24
CA ASN A 129 -14.75 -3.94 -7.63
C ASN A 129 -14.16 -5.21 -7.02
N VAL A 130 -12.85 -5.41 -7.09
CA VAL A 130 -12.18 -6.57 -6.47
C VAL A 130 -12.36 -6.55 -4.96
N ILE A 131 -12.26 -5.38 -4.31
CA ILE A 131 -12.46 -5.24 -2.86
C ILE A 131 -13.90 -5.61 -2.47
N ARG A 132 -14.89 -5.17 -3.25
CA ARG A 132 -16.30 -5.54 -3.05
C ARG A 132 -16.51 -7.04 -3.18
N ASP A 133 -15.88 -7.68 -4.16
CA ASP A 133 -15.92 -9.14 -4.31
C ASP A 133 -15.32 -9.84 -3.10
N TYR A 134 -14.21 -9.36 -2.57
CA TYR A 134 -13.59 -9.92 -1.36
C TYR A 134 -14.50 -9.80 -0.14
N LEU A 135 -15.17 -8.67 0.04
CA LEU A 135 -16.12 -8.47 1.13
C LEU A 135 -17.34 -9.39 0.96
N ALA A 136 -17.89 -9.49 -0.25
CA ALA A 136 -19.03 -10.35 -0.56
C ALA A 136 -18.74 -11.85 -0.33
N MET A 137 -17.51 -12.31 -0.61
CA MET A 137 -17.10 -13.69 -0.35
C MET A 137 -17.05 -14.02 1.15
N GLY A 138 -16.84 -13.03 2.00
CA GLY A 138 -16.59 -13.22 3.43
C GLY A 138 -15.29 -13.98 3.74
N PRO A 139 -14.95 -14.16 5.02
CA PRO A 139 -13.69 -14.79 5.45
C PRO A 139 -13.50 -16.22 4.92
N ILE A 140 -14.58 -17.01 4.92
CA ILE A 140 -14.53 -18.42 4.47
C ILE A 140 -14.33 -18.48 2.95
N GLY A 141 -15.04 -17.65 2.18
CA GLY A 141 -14.92 -17.61 0.73
C GLY A 141 -13.51 -17.21 0.31
N ARG A 142 -12.94 -16.16 0.92
CA ARG A 142 -11.57 -15.73 0.66
C ARG A 142 -10.52 -16.77 0.99
N ARG A 143 -10.72 -17.56 2.06
CA ARG A 143 -9.80 -18.65 2.44
C ARG A 143 -9.72 -19.73 1.37
N ASN A 144 -10.83 -19.97 0.69
CA ASN A 144 -10.95 -21.01 -0.33
C ASN A 144 -10.69 -20.49 -1.76
N ASP A 145 -10.52 -19.19 -1.95
CA ASP A 145 -10.30 -18.60 -3.26
C ASP A 145 -8.84 -18.83 -3.72
N PRO A 146 -8.63 -19.59 -4.81
CA PRO A 146 -7.28 -19.86 -5.31
C PRO A 146 -6.55 -18.61 -5.82
N ARG A 147 -7.28 -17.53 -6.14
CA ARG A 147 -6.70 -16.26 -6.61
C ARG A 147 -5.97 -15.54 -5.50
N ILE A 148 -6.43 -15.67 -4.25
CA ILE A 148 -5.84 -15.03 -3.07
C ILE A 148 -4.64 -15.85 -2.56
N GLY A 149 -4.75 -17.18 -2.54
CA GLY A 149 -3.74 -18.09 -2.04
C GLY A 149 -3.74 -18.21 -0.50
N ARG A 150 -3.24 -19.35 -0.01
CA ARG A 150 -3.30 -19.70 1.43
C ARG A 150 -2.54 -18.74 2.32
N ASP A 151 -1.34 -18.34 1.90
CA ASP A 151 -0.43 -17.52 2.71
C ASP A 151 -0.89 -16.06 2.83
N ARG A 152 -1.69 -15.59 1.88
CA ARG A 152 -2.13 -14.19 1.80
C ARG A 152 -3.52 -13.94 2.35
N ASN A 153 -4.33 -14.99 2.48
CA ASN A 153 -5.73 -14.85 2.86
C ASN A 153 -5.92 -14.12 4.21
N SER A 154 -5.03 -14.33 5.18
CA SER A 154 -5.12 -13.69 6.49
C SER A 154 -4.80 -12.18 6.49
N LEU A 155 -4.12 -11.69 5.45
CA LEU A 155 -3.63 -10.31 5.36
C LEU A 155 -4.25 -9.53 4.20
N ILE A 156 -4.98 -10.19 3.32
CA ILE A 156 -5.48 -9.55 2.10
C ILE A 156 -6.42 -8.38 2.40
N MET A 157 -7.26 -8.50 3.42
CA MET A 157 -8.22 -7.44 3.74
C MET A 157 -7.55 -6.22 4.36
N SER A 158 -6.55 -6.38 5.21
CA SER A 158 -5.79 -5.24 5.73
C SER A 158 -4.95 -4.58 4.62
N GLY A 159 -4.39 -5.36 3.70
CA GLY A 159 -3.72 -4.83 2.53
C GLY A 159 -4.67 -4.10 1.57
N ALA A 160 -5.85 -4.64 1.34
CA ALA A 160 -6.91 -4.02 0.54
C ALA A 160 -7.42 -2.71 1.19
N ALA A 161 -7.52 -2.65 2.52
CA ALA A 161 -7.89 -1.45 3.24
C ALA A 161 -6.86 -0.32 3.05
N ILE A 162 -5.56 -0.66 3.10
CA ILE A 162 -4.47 0.27 2.79
C ILE A 162 -4.60 0.78 1.35
N LEU A 163 -4.80 -0.14 0.40
CA LEU A 163 -4.91 0.21 -1.02
C LEU A 163 -6.14 1.10 -1.28
N GLN A 164 -7.28 0.81 -0.65
CA GLN A 164 -8.47 1.64 -0.75
C GLN A 164 -8.25 3.05 -0.19
N ALA A 165 -7.60 3.18 0.98
CA ALA A 165 -7.28 4.47 1.57
C ALA A 165 -6.41 5.31 0.61
N LEU A 166 -5.40 4.70 -0.02
CA LEU A 166 -4.58 5.36 -1.03
C LEU A 166 -5.41 5.82 -2.24
N MET A 167 -6.33 4.98 -2.72
CA MET A 167 -7.19 5.31 -3.87
C MET A 167 -8.22 6.39 -3.54
N ARG A 168 -8.63 6.55 -2.29
CA ARG A 168 -9.50 7.65 -1.86
C ARG A 168 -8.78 9.00 -1.86
N ILE A 169 -7.52 9.02 -1.41
CA ILE A 169 -6.71 10.25 -1.38
C ILE A 169 -6.24 10.62 -2.79
N TRP A 170 -5.83 9.63 -3.57
CA TRP A 170 -5.33 9.79 -4.94
C TRP A 170 -6.10 8.91 -5.93
N PRO A 171 -7.36 9.26 -6.26
CA PRO A 171 -8.10 8.54 -7.30
C PRO A 171 -7.33 8.59 -8.62
N THR A 172 -7.17 7.45 -9.26
CA THR A 172 -6.40 7.35 -10.50
C THR A 172 -6.95 6.29 -11.44
N ASP A 173 -6.78 6.52 -12.72
CA ASP A 173 -6.94 5.55 -13.80
C ASP A 173 -5.63 4.82 -14.13
N ARG A 174 -4.56 5.13 -13.39
CA ARG A 174 -3.19 4.70 -13.70
C ARG A 174 -2.47 4.13 -12.48
N LEU A 175 -3.06 3.14 -11.80
CA LEU A 175 -2.29 2.31 -10.89
C LEU A 175 -1.56 1.25 -11.72
N SER A 176 -0.24 1.34 -11.79
CA SER A 176 0.62 0.34 -12.44
C SER A 176 1.09 -0.69 -11.41
N VAL A 177 0.85 -1.96 -11.71
CA VAL A 177 1.28 -3.07 -10.85
C VAL A 177 2.71 -3.44 -11.19
N ALA A 178 3.59 -3.48 -10.19
CA ALA A 178 4.95 -3.95 -10.34
C ALA A 178 5.19 -5.15 -9.41
N ASP A 179 5.55 -6.29 -10.00
CA ASP A 179 5.87 -7.50 -9.25
C ASP A 179 7.37 -7.56 -8.85
N ARG A 180 8.06 -6.45 -9.01
CA ARG A 180 9.43 -6.22 -8.56
C ARG A 180 9.45 -5.05 -7.60
N GLY A 181 10.21 -5.17 -6.54
CA GLY A 181 10.27 -4.17 -5.48
C GLY A 181 11.68 -3.60 -5.28
N LEU A 182 11.88 -3.01 -4.11
CA LEU A 182 13.14 -2.39 -3.72
C LEU A 182 14.34 -3.33 -3.85
N ARG A 183 14.18 -4.62 -3.53
CA ARG A 183 15.27 -5.61 -3.60
C ARG A 183 15.80 -5.78 -5.01
N GLU A 184 14.91 -5.91 -5.96
CA GLU A 184 15.27 -6.03 -7.37
C GLU A 184 15.88 -4.72 -7.89
N GLY A 185 15.33 -3.57 -7.48
CA GLY A 185 15.88 -2.26 -7.82
C GLY A 185 17.32 -2.08 -7.34
N LEU A 186 17.65 -2.54 -6.14
CA LEU A 186 19.02 -2.48 -5.60
C LEU A 186 19.99 -3.36 -6.40
N LEU A 187 19.53 -4.51 -6.94
CA LEU A 187 20.37 -5.38 -7.77
C LEU A 187 20.64 -4.77 -9.16
N TYR A 188 19.72 -3.96 -9.69
CA TYR A 188 19.92 -3.29 -10.98
C TYR A 188 20.75 -1.99 -10.87
N ALA A 189 20.92 -1.46 -9.66
CA ALA A 189 21.68 -0.24 -9.41
C ALA A 189 23.20 -0.50 -9.19
N GLN A 190 23.63 -1.76 -9.22
CA GLN A 190 25.03 -2.18 -9.15
C GLN A 190 25.62 -2.29 -10.56
#